data_22b6ff14b9e674f1893b7d1461192e0c
#
_entry.id   22b6ff14b9e674f1893b7d1461192e0c
#
_cell.length_a   1.000
_cell.length_b   1.000
_cell.length_c   1.000
_cell.angle_alpha   90.00
_cell.angle_beta   90.00
_cell.angle_gamma   90.00
#
_symmetry.space_group_name_H-M   'P 1'
#
loop_
_entity.id
_entity.type
_entity.pdbx_description
1 polymer ?
#
loop_
_entity_poly.entity_id
_entity_poly.type
_entity_poly.pdbx_seq_one_letter_code
_entity_poly.pdbx_strand_id
1 'polypeptide(L)'
;CIFCKIINGDSNTEFVYENEYAVVFKDINPKADTHLLVVPRIHVESLNELNDEILLGKLMMTVKEAAKAAGLKSYRTVINTGKEAGQEVFHLHIHILAGSIKL
;
A
#
# COMPACT_ATOMS: atom_id res chain seq x y z
N CYS A 1 -14.83 4.89 3.37
CA CYS A 1 -13.58 4.26 2.87
C CYS A 1 -12.96 3.40 3.96
N ILE A 2 -12.81 2.11 3.68
CA ILE A 2 -12.24 1.16 4.64
C ILE A 2 -10.80 1.52 5.03
N PHE A 3 -10.00 2.01 4.07
CA PHE A 3 -8.63 2.41 4.38
C PHE A 3 -8.58 3.69 5.22
N CYS A 4 -9.52 4.61 5.02
CA CYS A 4 -9.61 5.79 5.88
C CYS A 4 -9.92 5.38 7.34
N LYS A 5 -10.77 4.37 7.54
CA LYS A 5 -11.05 3.84 8.88
C LYS A 5 -9.81 3.20 9.50
N ILE A 6 -9.06 2.45 8.71
CA ILE A 6 -7.82 1.82 9.17
C ILE A 6 -6.81 2.90 9.60
N ILE A 7 -6.64 3.93 8.78
CA ILE A 7 -5.72 5.04 9.06
C ILE A 7 -6.11 5.76 10.35
N ASN A 8 -7.41 5.95 10.56
CA ASN A 8 -7.94 6.67 11.74
C ASN A 8 -7.98 5.82 13.02
N GLY A 9 -7.55 4.55 12.94
CA GLY A 9 -7.54 3.68 14.11
C GLY A 9 -8.89 3.07 14.45
N ASP A 10 -9.88 3.14 13.55
CA ASP A 10 -11.21 2.60 13.77
C ASP A 10 -11.29 1.08 13.54
N SER A 11 -10.16 0.45 13.30
CA SER A 11 -10.02 -0.99 13.18
C SER A 11 -8.82 -1.44 13.99
N ASN A 12 -8.73 -2.75 14.25
CA ASN A 12 -7.60 -3.31 15.00
C ASN A 12 -6.43 -3.68 14.08
N THR A 13 -6.30 -2.98 12.95
CA THR A 13 -5.23 -3.25 12.00
C THR A 13 -3.88 -2.79 12.57
N GLU A 14 -2.95 -3.71 12.61
CA GLU A 14 -1.59 -3.45 13.05
C GLU A 14 -0.76 -2.92 11.87
N PHE A 15 -0.03 -1.82 12.08
CA PHE A 15 0.86 -1.29 11.07
C PHE A 15 2.23 -1.94 11.19
N VAL A 16 2.71 -2.51 10.08
CA VAL A 16 4.06 -3.10 10.03
C VAL A 16 5.13 -2.03 9.81
N TYR A 17 4.72 -0.89 9.30
CA TYR A 17 5.55 0.30 9.13
C TYR A 17 4.63 1.51 8.98
N GLU A 18 5.11 2.69 9.36
CA GLU A 18 4.38 3.93 9.11
C GLU A 18 5.32 5.12 9.16
N ASN A 19 4.95 6.17 8.46
CA ASN A 19 5.63 7.46 8.53
C ASN A 19 4.60 8.58 8.40
N GLU A 20 5.04 9.82 8.23
CA GLU A 20 4.09 10.94 8.14
C GLU A 20 3.24 10.91 6.87
N TYR A 21 3.62 10.16 5.85
CA TYR A 21 2.93 10.13 4.56
C TYR A 21 2.00 8.94 4.39
N ALA A 22 2.31 7.82 5.01
CA ALA A 22 1.62 6.57 4.73
C ALA A 22 1.63 5.62 5.92
N VAL A 23 0.69 4.68 5.89
CA VAL A 23 0.67 3.52 6.77
C VAL A 23 0.88 2.28 5.91
N VAL A 24 1.46 1.23 6.49
CA VAL A 24 1.70 -0.04 5.81
C VAL A 24 1.15 -1.16 6.67
N PHE A 25 0.32 -2.01 6.08
CA PHE A 25 -0.27 -3.15 6.78
C PHE A 25 -0.41 -4.35 5.86
N LYS A 26 -0.65 -5.51 6.45
CA LYS A 26 -0.80 -6.76 5.68
C LYS A 26 -2.16 -6.81 5.00
N ASP A 27 -2.18 -7.28 3.74
CA ASP A 27 -3.43 -7.57 3.05
C ASP A 27 -4.09 -8.77 3.72
N ILE A 28 -5.40 -8.68 4.01
CA ILE A 28 -6.14 -9.77 4.63
C ILE A 28 -6.42 -10.93 3.67
N ASN A 29 -6.29 -10.68 2.37
CA ASN A 29 -6.41 -11.70 1.32
C ASN A 29 -5.10 -11.78 0.55
N PRO A 30 -4.02 -12.29 1.16
CA PRO A 30 -2.70 -12.23 0.55
C PRO A 30 -2.61 -13.06 -0.74
N LYS A 31 -1.93 -12.48 -1.72
CA LYS A 31 -1.63 -13.10 -3.01
C LYS A 31 -0.18 -13.55 -3.10
N ALA A 32 0.55 -13.49 -1.97
CA ALA A 32 1.95 -13.87 -1.89
C ALA A 32 2.25 -14.25 -0.45
N ASP A 33 3.41 -14.89 -0.21
CA ASP A 33 3.85 -15.22 1.15
C ASP A 33 3.91 -13.97 2.03
N THR A 34 4.40 -12.86 1.46
CA THR A 34 4.33 -11.55 2.08
C THR A 34 3.57 -10.63 1.14
N HIS A 35 2.49 -10.03 1.61
CA HIS A 35 1.67 -9.12 0.83
C HIS A 35 1.32 -7.92 1.70
N LEU A 36 2.01 -6.81 1.46
CA LEU A 36 1.81 -5.57 2.19
C LEU A 36 1.12 -4.53 1.32
N LEU A 37 0.41 -3.62 1.96
CA LEU A 37 -0.21 -2.47 1.30
C LEU A 37 0.38 -1.20 1.87
N VAL A 38 0.89 -0.34 1.00
CA VAL A 38 1.34 1.01 1.35
C VAL A 38 0.22 1.96 0.98
N VAL A 39 -0.33 2.66 1.97
CA VAL A 39 -1.54 3.45 1.83
C VAL A 39 -1.28 4.88 2.30
N PRO A 40 -1.41 5.90 1.43
CA PRO A 40 -1.24 7.28 1.86
C PRO A 40 -2.29 7.67 2.88
N ARG A 41 -1.88 8.51 3.84
CA ARG A 41 -2.79 8.98 4.89
C ARG A 41 -3.89 9.88 4.32
N ILE A 42 -3.60 10.63 3.26
CA ILE A 42 -4.63 11.41 2.57
C ILE A 42 -5.45 10.49 1.68
N HIS A 43 -6.73 10.80 1.53
CA HIS A 43 -7.59 10.05 0.63
C HIS A 43 -7.46 10.60 -0.79
N VAL A 44 -6.99 9.77 -1.69
CA VAL A 44 -6.98 10.01 -3.13
C VAL A 44 -7.40 8.69 -3.79
N GLU A 45 -8.33 8.75 -4.73
CA GLU A 45 -8.96 7.52 -5.23
C GLU A 45 -8.01 6.58 -5.93
N SER A 46 -7.14 7.12 -6.79
CA SER A 46 -6.20 6.29 -7.56
C SER A 46 -4.97 7.09 -7.95
N LEU A 47 -4.03 6.42 -8.60
CA LEU A 47 -2.83 7.08 -9.12
C LEU A 47 -3.20 8.23 -10.07
N ASN A 48 -4.27 8.08 -10.84
CA ASN A 48 -4.69 9.10 -11.80
C ASN A 48 -5.08 10.42 -11.14
N GLU A 49 -5.59 10.39 -9.90
CA GLU A 49 -6.02 11.58 -9.18
C GLU A 49 -4.92 12.19 -8.31
N LEU A 50 -3.78 11.50 -8.18
CA LEU A 50 -2.66 12.04 -7.41
C LEU A 50 -1.81 12.96 -8.28
N ASN A 51 -1.89 14.27 -8.01
CA ASN A 51 -1.19 15.30 -8.78
C ASN A 51 -0.07 15.97 -7.99
N ASP A 52 0.41 15.31 -6.94
CA ASP A 52 1.48 15.80 -6.06
C ASP A 52 2.70 14.92 -6.27
N GLU A 53 3.67 15.40 -7.07
CA GLU A 53 4.86 14.62 -7.38
C GLU A 53 5.75 14.36 -6.18
N ILE A 54 5.74 15.27 -5.20
CA ILE A 54 6.52 15.10 -3.98
C ILE A 54 5.92 13.96 -3.17
N LEU A 55 4.60 13.96 -2.98
CA LEU A 55 3.93 12.87 -2.25
C LEU A 55 4.13 11.54 -2.96
N LEU A 56 4.02 11.52 -4.30
CA LEU A 56 4.23 10.29 -5.04
C LEU A 56 5.64 9.73 -4.81
N GLY A 57 6.65 10.60 -4.82
CA GLY A 57 8.01 10.20 -4.49
C GLY A 57 8.14 9.67 -3.08
N LYS A 58 7.50 10.33 -2.10
CA LYS A 58 7.51 9.87 -0.70
C LYS A 58 6.84 8.51 -0.55
N LEU A 59 5.78 8.24 -1.30
CA LEU A 59 5.12 6.93 -1.28
C LEU A 59 6.05 5.84 -1.81
N MET A 60 6.77 6.10 -2.90
CA MET A 60 7.71 5.12 -3.44
C MET A 60 8.90 4.90 -2.51
N MET A 61 9.37 5.94 -1.83
CA MET A 61 10.40 5.78 -0.80
C MET A 61 9.85 4.93 0.37
N THR A 62 8.57 5.10 0.72
CA THR A 62 7.94 4.29 1.76
C THR A 62 7.88 2.82 1.38
N VAL A 63 7.65 2.50 0.11
CA VAL A 63 7.71 1.11 -0.39
C VAL A 63 9.07 0.49 -0.05
N LYS A 64 10.16 1.18 -0.34
CA LYS A 64 11.51 0.71 -0.06
C LYS A 64 11.74 0.54 1.44
N GLU A 65 11.32 1.52 2.24
CA GLU A 65 11.48 1.50 3.69
C GLU A 65 10.69 0.37 4.33
N ALA A 66 9.45 0.17 3.89
CA ALA A 66 8.60 -0.91 4.39
C ALA A 66 9.15 -2.28 4.03
N ALA A 67 9.62 -2.45 2.79
CA ALA A 67 10.24 -3.70 2.36
C ALA A 67 11.49 -4.02 3.21
N LYS A 68 12.31 -3.02 3.48
CA LYS A 68 13.49 -3.18 4.33
C LYS A 68 13.09 -3.57 5.75
N ALA A 69 12.09 -2.88 6.31
CA ALA A 69 11.58 -3.18 7.66
C ALA A 69 11.03 -4.60 7.76
N ALA A 70 10.47 -5.13 6.68
CA ALA A 70 9.95 -6.49 6.61
C ALA A 70 11.02 -7.53 6.25
N GLY A 71 12.27 -7.12 6.05
CA GLY A 71 13.38 -8.02 5.72
C GLY A 71 13.35 -8.52 4.28
N LEU A 72 12.64 -7.84 3.38
CA LEU A 72 12.51 -8.25 1.98
C LEU A 72 13.68 -7.74 1.15
N LYS A 73 14.34 -8.65 0.42
CA LYS A 73 15.41 -8.30 -0.51
C LYS A 73 14.92 -8.25 -1.95
N SER A 74 13.91 -9.03 -2.27
CA SER A 74 13.30 -9.08 -3.60
C SER A 74 11.80 -9.03 -3.45
N TYR A 75 11.14 -8.19 -4.24
CA TYR A 75 9.69 -8.02 -4.16
C TYR A 75 9.16 -7.40 -5.45
N ARG A 76 7.87 -7.58 -5.64
CA ARG A 76 7.14 -6.98 -6.75
C ARG A 76 6.31 -5.83 -6.20
N THR A 77 6.33 -4.70 -6.89
CA THR A 77 5.54 -3.51 -6.55
C THR A 77 4.45 -3.34 -7.59
N VAL A 78 3.19 -3.30 -7.14
CA VAL A 78 2.03 -3.22 -8.03
C VAL A 78 1.10 -2.11 -7.58
N ILE A 79 0.69 -1.29 -8.55
CA ILE A 79 -0.36 -0.28 -8.36
C ILE A 79 -1.44 -0.56 -9.39
N ASN A 80 -2.63 -0.93 -8.92
CA ASN A 80 -3.79 -1.11 -9.81
C ASN A 80 -4.52 0.22 -9.91
N THR A 81 -4.70 0.73 -11.10
CA THR A 81 -5.33 2.03 -11.34
C THR A 81 -6.61 1.83 -12.14
N GLY A 82 -7.74 2.01 -11.48
CA GLY A 82 -9.05 1.83 -12.10
C GLY A 82 -9.61 0.42 -11.91
N LYS A 83 -10.94 0.33 -11.97
CA LYS A 83 -11.68 -0.90 -11.72
C LYS A 83 -11.28 -2.02 -12.70
N GLU A 84 -11.18 -1.71 -13.99
CA GLU A 84 -10.88 -2.69 -15.02
C GLU A 84 -9.47 -3.28 -14.90
N ALA A 85 -8.57 -2.53 -14.24
CA ALA A 85 -7.20 -2.99 -13.98
C ALA A 85 -7.08 -3.70 -12.64
N GLY A 86 -8.18 -3.94 -11.94
CA GLY A 86 -8.17 -4.71 -10.70
C GLY A 86 -8.17 -3.89 -9.42
N GLN A 87 -8.36 -2.58 -9.50
CA GLN A 87 -8.48 -1.78 -8.28
C GLN A 87 -9.83 -2.05 -7.63
N GLU A 88 -9.83 -2.56 -6.39
CA GLU A 88 -11.04 -2.90 -5.66
C GLU A 88 -11.39 -1.85 -4.60
N VAL A 89 -10.40 -1.27 -3.95
CA VAL A 89 -10.60 -0.20 -2.98
C VAL A 89 -10.17 1.12 -3.61
N PHE A 90 -11.07 2.11 -3.63
CA PHE A 90 -10.80 3.40 -4.27
C PHE A 90 -10.21 4.40 -3.29
N HIS A 91 -9.08 4.00 -2.77
CA HIS A 91 -8.10 4.75 -2.01
C HIS A 91 -6.76 4.21 -2.50
N LEU A 92 -5.95 5.04 -3.12
CA LEU A 92 -4.66 4.66 -3.69
C LEU A 92 -3.88 3.76 -2.74
N HIS A 93 -3.37 2.65 -3.24
CA HIS A 93 -2.52 1.78 -2.45
C HIS A 93 -1.53 1.05 -3.36
N ILE A 94 -0.38 0.74 -2.80
CA ILE A 94 0.71 0.10 -3.51
C ILE A 94 0.94 -1.26 -2.86
N HIS A 95 0.85 -2.32 -3.67
CA HIS A 95 1.09 -3.69 -3.20
C HIS A 95 2.59 -3.97 -3.20
N ILE A 96 3.05 -4.62 -2.13
CA ILE A 96 4.39 -5.20 -2.05
C ILE A 96 4.18 -6.70 -1.92
N LEU A 97 4.65 -7.47 -2.91
CA LEU A 97 4.46 -8.92 -2.95
C LEU A 97 5.83 -9.60 -2.99
N ALA A 98 6.03 -10.57 -2.11
CA ALA A 98 7.31 -11.29 -2.03
C ALA A 98 7.09 -12.76 -1.69
N GLY A 99 8.06 -13.58 -2.06
CA GLY A 99 7.98 -15.02 -1.91
C GLY A 99 7.20 -15.65 -3.07
N SER A 100 6.44 -16.70 -2.79
CA SER A 100 5.55 -17.30 -3.79
C SER A 100 4.39 -16.35 -4.05
N ILE A 101 4.25 -15.91 -5.30
CA ILE A 101 3.26 -14.92 -5.70
C ILE A 101 2.18 -15.59 -6.54
N LYS A 102 0.92 -15.42 -6.14
CA LYS A 102 -0.25 -15.99 -6.84
C LYS A 102 -0.89 -14.92 -7.72
N LEU A 103 -0.30 -14.69 -8.87
CA LEU A 103 -0.85 -13.72 -9.82
C LEU A 103 -1.42 -14.40 -11.05
#